data_c2daaa109a788728a76b84143959dc4a
#
_entry.id   c2daaa109a788728a76b84143959dc4a
#
_cell.length_a   1.000
_cell.length_b   1.000
_cell.length_c   1.000
_cell.angle_alpha   90.00
_cell.angle_beta   90.00
_cell.angle_gamma   90.00
#
_symmetry.space_group_name_H-M   'P 1'
#
loop_
_entity.id
_entity.type
_entity.pdbx_description
1 polymer ?
#
loop_
_entity_poly.entity_id
_entity_poly.type
_entity_poly.pdbx_seq_one_letter_code
_entity_poly.pdbx_strand_id
1 'polypeptide(L)'
;MNDLVIMKDKQAVTTSLQVAESFEKNHRDVMRTIRNLTAQNCAVGNMFVESTYVNKQGHEQPMYYMNRDGFTLLAMGFTGKEAVKFKLEYIEAFNKMENFIREQELPRTPE
;
A
#
# COMPACT_ATOMS: atom_id res chain seq x y z
N MET A 1 12.20 -6.49 10.89
CA MET A 1 11.96 -6.49 9.45
C MET A 1 10.57 -5.94 9.16
N ASN A 2 10.51 -4.95 8.29
CA ASN A 2 9.23 -4.33 7.97
C ASN A 2 8.52 -5.14 6.89
N ASP A 3 7.27 -5.46 7.16
CA ASP A 3 6.45 -6.09 6.14
C ASP A 3 5.97 -5.03 5.18
N LEU A 4 6.27 -5.21 3.90
CA LEU A 4 5.86 -4.25 2.88
C LEU A 4 4.35 -4.26 2.69
N VAL A 5 3.75 -5.43 2.82
CA VAL A 5 2.31 -5.63 2.62
C VAL A 5 1.75 -6.36 3.83
N ILE A 6 0.62 -5.87 4.32
CA ILE A 6 -0.05 -6.48 5.47
C ILE A 6 -1.47 -6.87 5.10
N MET A 7 -2.14 -7.58 5.98
CA MET A 7 -3.54 -7.93 5.79
C MET A 7 -4.40 -7.01 6.64
N LYS A 8 -5.42 -6.41 6.02
CA LYS A 8 -6.39 -5.58 6.73
C LYS A 8 -7.76 -5.84 6.12
N ASP A 9 -8.73 -6.21 6.97
CA ASP A 9 -10.10 -6.51 6.53
C ASP A 9 -10.11 -7.53 5.39
N LYS A 10 -9.27 -8.55 5.52
CA LYS A 10 -9.15 -9.65 4.55
C LYS A 10 -8.64 -9.20 3.18
N GLN A 11 -7.91 -8.10 3.15
CA GLN A 11 -7.29 -7.59 1.93
C GLN A 11 -5.81 -7.37 2.15
N ALA A 12 -5.03 -7.57 1.09
CA ALA A 12 -3.61 -7.24 1.09
C ALA A 12 -3.48 -5.74 0.83
N VAL A 13 -2.84 -5.03 1.75
CA VAL A 13 -2.68 -3.57 1.65
C VAL A 13 -1.27 -3.17 2.08
N THR A 14 -0.87 -1.98 1.64
CA THR A 14 0.31 -1.32 2.18
C THR A 14 -0.10 0.08 2.63
N THR A 15 0.82 0.82 3.21
CA THR A 15 0.52 2.17 3.71
C THR A 15 1.36 3.20 2.98
N SER A 16 0.87 4.44 2.98
CA SER A 16 1.62 5.55 2.41
C SER A 16 2.95 5.75 3.12
N LEU A 17 3.01 5.44 4.42
CA LEU A 17 4.25 5.53 5.17
C LEU A 17 5.28 4.51 4.69
N GLN A 18 4.85 3.27 4.51
CA GLN A 18 5.74 2.21 4.06
C GLN A 18 6.24 2.47 2.66
N VAL A 19 5.38 2.98 1.79
CA VAL A 19 5.75 3.32 0.42
C VAL A 19 6.78 4.45 0.42
N ALA A 20 6.55 5.49 1.21
CA ALA A 20 7.49 6.61 1.31
C ALA A 20 8.86 6.12 1.76
N GLU A 21 8.89 5.25 2.76
CA GLU A 21 10.14 4.70 3.26
C GLU A 21 10.85 3.85 2.21
N SER A 22 10.12 2.96 1.58
CA SER A 22 10.70 2.03 0.61
C SER A 22 11.29 2.73 -0.61
N PHE A 23 10.60 3.77 -1.10
CA PHE A 23 11.03 4.47 -2.30
C PHE A 23 11.84 5.73 -1.97
N GLU A 24 12.18 5.92 -0.71
CA GLU A 24 12.97 7.07 -0.23
C GLU A 24 12.35 8.39 -0.66
N LYS A 25 11.04 8.48 -0.47
CA LYS A 25 10.27 9.68 -0.78
C LYS A 25 9.80 10.34 0.50
N ASN A 26 9.55 11.63 0.42
CA ASN A 26 8.96 12.36 1.54
C ASN A 26 7.48 11.96 1.66
N HIS A 27 7.05 11.60 2.85
CA HIS A 27 5.67 11.16 3.06
C HIS A 27 4.66 12.23 2.63
N ARG A 28 4.99 13.50 2.84
CA ARG A 28 4.13 14.60 2.42
C ARG A 28 3.88 14.58 0.91
N ASP A 29 4.93 14.29 0.14
CA ASP A 29 4.82 14.23 -1.31
C ASP A 29 3.99 13.03 -1.75
N VAL A 30 4.16 11.90 -1.08
CA VAL A 30 3.35 10.71 -1.36
C VAL A 30 1.88 11.01 -1.09
N MET A 31 1.59 11.63 0.03
CA MET A 31 0.22 12.02 0.39
C MET A 31 -0.40 12.96 -0.65
N ARG A 32 0.40 13.92 -1.12
CA ARG A 32 -0.08 14.87 -2.14
C ARG A 32 -0.41 14.14 -3.44
N THR A 33 0.45 13.22 -3.85
CA THR A 33 0.22 12.44 -5.06
C THR A 33 -1.06 11.63 -4.95
N ILE A 34 -1.29 10.99 -3.81
CA ILE A 34 -2.50 10.20 -3.59
C ILE A 34 -3.74 11.10 -3.68
N ARG A 35 -3.70 12.27 -3.04
CA ARG A 35 -4.82 13.20 -3.09
C ARG A 35 -5.12 13.66 -4.50
N ASN A 36 -4.07 13.90 -5.29
CA ASN A 36 -4.25 14.31 -6.69
C ASN A 36 -4.88 13.18 -7.51
N LEU A 37 -4.44 11.94 -7.28
CA LEU A 37 -5.01 10.80 -7.98
C LEU A 37 -6.50 10.63 -7.66
N THR A 38 -6.85 10.73 -6.39
CA THR A 38 -8.24 10.55 -5.98
C THR A 38 -9.13 11.70 -6.44
N ALA A 39 -8.56 12.90 -6.55
CA ALA A 39 -9.32 14.06 -7.02
C ALA A 39 -9.62 13.99 -8.50
N GLN A 40 -8.75 13.33 -9.29
CA GLN A 40 -8.91 13.27 -10.74
C GLN A 40 -9.93 12.25 -11.20
N ASN A 41 -10.17 11.22 -10.38
CA ASN A 41 -11.05 10.14 -10.80
C ASN A 41 -11.67 9.47 -9.57
N CYS A 42 -13.00 9.53 -9.47
CA CYS A 42 -13.71 8.96 -8.34
C CYS A 42 -13.49 7.47 -8.19
N ALA A 43 -13.26 6.75 -9.30
CA ALA A 43 -13.05 5.31 -9.25
C ALA A 43 -11.80 4.95 -8.46
N VAL A 44 -10.83 5.86 -8.39
CA VAL A 44 -9.58 5.65 -7.66
C VAL A 44 -9.79 5.70 -6.16
N GLY A 45 -10.83 6.39 -5.71
CA GLY A 45 -11.10 6.56 -4.29
C GLY A 45 -11.25 5.26 -3.51
N ASN A 46 -11.68 4.20 -4.18
CA ASN A 46 -11.83 2.90 -3.53
C ASN A 46 -10.51 2.18 -3.32
N MET A 47 -9.45 2.66 -3.95
CA MET A 47 -8.13 2.04 -3.85
C MET A 47 -7.31 2.57 -2.68
N PHE A 48 -7.73 3.69 -2.11
CA PHE A 48 -7.04 4.36 -1.00
C PHE A 48 -8.02 4.61 0.14
N VAL A 49 -7.65 4.19 1.33
CA VAL A 49 -8.49 4.40 2.52
C VAL A 49 -7.74 5.30 3.49
N GLU A 50 -8.35 6.44 3.79
CA GLU A 50 -7.77 7.43 4.71
C GLU A 50 -7.73 6.86 6.12
N SER A 51 -6.62 7.12 6.82
CA SER A 51 -6.45 6.69 8.20
C SER A 51 -5.47 7.63 8.88
N THR A 52 -5.03 7.28 10.08
CA THR A 52 -4.07 8.07 10.83
C THR A 52 -3.01 7.19 11.43
N TYR A 53 -1.90 7.81 11.79
CA TYR A 53 -0.84 7.17 12.55
C TYR A 53 -0.33 8.16 13.60
N VAL A 54 0.33 7.64 14.61
CA VAL A 54 0.91 8.50 15.67
C VAL A 54 2.40 8.68 15.38
N ASN A 55 2.83 9.93 15.24
CA ASN A 55 4.23 10.22 14.95
C ASN A 55 5.09 10.14 16.21
N LYS A 56 6.38 10.42 16.05
CA LYS A 56 7.33 10.32 17.17
C LYS A 56 7.04 11.29 18.31
N GLN A 57 6.37 12.39 18.00
CA GLN A 57 5.99 13.38 19.00
C GLN A 57 4.65 13.08 19.68
N GLY A 58 4.04 11.96 19.33
CA GLY A 58 2.76 11.57 19.91
C GLY A 58 1.55 12.22 19.26
N HIS A 59 1.72 12.85 18.12
CA HIS A 59 0.62 13.50 17.41
C HIS A 59 0.05 12.61 16.34
N GLU A 60 -1.27 12.64 16.18
CA GLU A 60 -1.96 11.92 15.12
C GLU A 60 -1.77 12.64 13.80
N GLN A 61 -1.37 11.90 12.78
CA GLN A 61 -1.13 12.43 11.45
C GLN A 61 -1.84 11.58 10.41
N PRO A 62 -2.25 12.17 9.28
CA PRO A 62 -2.97 11.40 8.25
C PRO A 62 -2.05 10.46 7.48
N MET A 63 -2.63 9.36 7.04
CA MET A 63 -1.98 8.42 6.13
C MET A 63 -3.05 7.73 5.30
N TYR A 64 -2.64 6.91 4.34
CA TYR A 64 -3.54 6.11 3.54
C TYR A 64 -3.14 4.65 3.59
N TYR A 65 -4.13 3.77 3.65
CA TYR A 65 -3.94 2.38 3.25
C TYR A 65 -4.26 2.29 1.77
N MET A 66 -3.60 1.40 1.07
CA MET A 66 -3.87 1.20 -0.35
C MET A 66 -3.78 -0.27 -0.72
N ASN A 67 -4.65 -0.69 -1.64
CA ASN A 67 -4.60 -2.05 -2.13
C ASN A 67 -3.58 -2.14 -3.28
N ARG A 68 -3.49 -3.31 -3.92
CA ARG A 68 -2.55 -3.51 -5.03
C ARG A 68 -2.74 -2.48 -6.14
N ASP A 69 -3.99 -2.22 -6.51
CA ASP A 69 -4.28 -1.29 -7.60
C ASP A 69 -3.87 0.13 -7.24
N GLY A 70 -4.15 0.54 -6.00
CA GLY A 70 -3.73 1.85 -5.51
C GLY A 70 -2.21 1.98 -5.51
N PHE A 71 -1.52 0.96 -5.02
CA PHE A 71 -0.06 0.95 -5.04
C PHE A 71 0.46 1.06 -6.47
N THR A 72 -0.14 0.31 -7.40
CA THR A 72 0.29 0.31 -8.79
C THR A 72 0.19 1.70 -9.40
N LEU A 73 -0.95 2.37 -9.20
CA LEU A 73 -1.13 3.73 -9.72
C LEU A 73 -0.10 4.69 -9.14
N LEU A 74 0.11 4.61 -7.84
CA LEU A 74 1.07 5.48 -7.16
C LEU A 74 2.49 5.22 -7.68
N ALA A 75 2.86 3.95 -7.79
CA ALA A 75 4.21 3.56 -8.16
C ALA A 75 4.55 3.85 -9.61
N MET A 76 3.55 4.02 -10.45
CA MET A 76 3.79 4.38 -11.87
C MET A 76 4.53 5.71 -11.98
N GLY A 77 4.40 6.57 -11.00
CA GLY A 77 5.11 7.84 -10.98
C GLY A 77 6.54 7.75 -10.45
N PHE A 78 6.94 6.61 -9.92
CA PHE A 78 8.28 6.43 -9.39
C PHE A 78 9.19 5.85 -10.48
N THR A 79 10.32 6.51 -10.74
CA THR A 79 11.22 6.14 -11.82
C THR A 79 12.62 5.90 -11.27
N GLY A 80 13.49 5.34 -12.15
CA GLY A 80 14.88 5.08 -11.78
C GLY A 80 15.13 3.61 -11.50
N LYS A 81 16.41 3.25 -11.42
CA LYS A 81 16.82 1.86 -11.24
C LYS A 81 16.33 1.28 -9.89
N GLU A 82 16.43 2.08 -8.85
CA GLU A 82 16.03 1.63 -7.52
C GLU A 82 14.52 1.40 -7.46
N ALA A 83 13.75 2.21 -8.21
CA ALA A 83 12.30 2.09 -8.20
C ALA A 83 11.87 0.73 -8.76
N VAL A 84 12.52 0.24 -9.79
CA VAL A 84 12.19 -1.06 -10.37
C VAL A 84 12.38 -2.17 -9.35
N LYS A 85 13.49 -2.12 -8.62
CA LYS A 85 13.78 -3.10 -7.59
C LYS A 85 12.70 -3.12 -6.51
N PHE A 86 12.32 -1.95 -6.02
CA PHE A 86 11.31 -1.84 -4.98
C PHE A 86 9.94 -2.28 -5.48
N LYS A 87 9.60 -1.93 -6.72
CA LYS A 87 8.34 -2.35 -7.31
C LYS A 87 8.22 -3.87 -7.38
N LEU A 88 9.32 -4.53 -7.74
CA LEU A 88 9.33 -6.00 -7.80
C LEU A 88 9.15 -6.60 -6.41
N GLU A 89 9.77 -6.00 -5.41
CA GLU A 89 9.61 -6.47 -4.02
C GLU A 89 8.15 -6.35 -3.56
N TYR A 90 7.48 -5.27 -3.92
CA TYR A 90 6.08 -5.08 -3.57
C TYR A 90 5.16 -6.06 -4.31
N ILE A 91 5.44 -6.29 -5.59
CA ILE A 91 4.66 -7.26 -6.36
C ILE A 91 4.74 -8.62 -5.68
N GLU A 92 5.94 -9.04 -5.31
CA GLU A 92 6.14 -10.31 -4.63
C GLU A 92 5.42 -10.33 -3.29
N ALA A 93 5.53 -9.25 -2.52
CA ALA A 93 4.89 -9.17 -1.22
C ALA A 93 3.36 -9.22 -1.34
N PHE A 94 2.78 -8.52 -2.32
CA PHE A 94 1.35 -8.59 -2.56
C PHE A 94 0.92 -9.99 -2.96
N ASN A 95 1.70 -10.64 -3.83
CA ASN A 95 1.38 -12.00 -4.26
C ASN A 95 1.37 -12.96 -3.07
N LYS A 96 2.36 -12.87 -2.21
CA LYS A 96 2.43 -13.75 -1.04
C LYS A 96 1.26 -13.52 -0.10
N MET A 97 0.92 -12.26 0.15
CA MET A 97 -0.16 -11.95 1.07
C MET A 97 -1.51 -12.36 0.48
N GLU A 98 -1.72 -12.14 -0.82
CA GLU A 98 -2.95 -12.52 -1.47
C GLU A 98 -3.14 -14.03 -1.47
N ASN A 99 -2.06 -14.78 -1.66
CA ASN A 99 -2.12 -16.23 -1.59
C ASN A 99 -2.44 -16.70 -0.17
N PHE A 100 -1.84 -16.07 0.81
CA PHE A 100 -2.11 -16.39 2.21
C PHE A 100 -3.59 -16.16 2.55
N ILE A 101 -4.14 -15.04 2.14
CA ILE A 101 -5.56 -14.72 2.38
C ILE A 101 -6.47 -15.71 1.68
N ARG A 102 -6.15 -16.03 0.43
CA ARG A 102 -6.95 -16.98 -0.35
C ARG A 102 -6.98 -18.35 0.32
N GLU A 103 -5.85 -18.80 0.83
CA GLU A 103 -5.78 -20.09 1.49
C GLU A 103 -6.63 -20.13 2.76
N GLN A 104 -6.71 -19.00 3.47
CA GLN A 104 -7.52 -18.93 4.67
C GLN A 104 -9.01 -18.92 4.37
N GLU A 105 -9.40 -18.40 3.20
CA GLU A 105 -10.79 -18.30 2.83
C GLU A 105 -11.33 -19.54 2.15
N LEU A 106 -10.45 -20.41 1.65
CA LEU A 106 -10.89 -21.63 1.01
C LEU A 106 -11.50 -22.57 2.05
N PRO A 107 -12.68 -23.11 1.76
CA PRO A 107 -13.26 -24.09 2.66
C PRO A 107 -12.38 -25.32 2.70
N ARG A 108 -12.13 -25.79 3.90
CA ARG A 108 -11.39 -27.02 4.06
C ARG A 108 -12.32 -28.19 3.79
N THR A 109 -11.96 -28.99 2.82
CA THR A 109 -12.75 -30.18 2.56
C THR A 109 -12.38 -31.24 3.58
N PRO A 110 -13.36 -31.79 4.29
CA PRO A 110 -13.05 -32.89 5.20
C PRO A 110 -12.64 -34.12 4.39
N GLU A 111 -11.67 -34.80 4.89
CA GLU A 111 -11.21 -36.02 4.25
C GLU A 111 -12.09 -37.19 4.57
#